data_88a22312ce16d06164f86d48caf841b6
#
_entry.id   88a22312ce16d06164f86d48caf841b6
#
_cell.length_a   1.000
_cell.length_b   1.000
_cell.length_c   1.000
_cell.angle_alpha   90.00
_cell.angle_beta   90.00
_cell.angle_gamma   90.00
#
_symmetry.space_group_name_H-M   'P 1'
#
loop_
_entity.id
_entity.type
_entity.pdbx_description
1 polymer ?
#
loop_
_entity_poly.entity_id
_entity_poly.type
_entity_poly.pdbx_seq_one_letter_code
_entity_poly.pdbx_strand_id
1 'polypeptide(L)'
;MDILNLLSGCALIVSAQCSPSAAPAHSDKGVAQWQPMVAKAAATFAQPEAWLNAVMARESGGHTTLNGRPITSSAGAMGLMQVMPRTYGDIRQQLGLGADPYAPADNITAGAAYLQQMYRRYGYPGMFAAYNAGPGRFDDFLLRQRPLPDETLAYVAKIAPGAETAFFTTGQSQIARTSRVAAPRSRANSGALFLSLDTHGALFVPLSAPNP
;
A
#
# COMPACT_ATOMS: atom_id res chain seq x y z
N MET A 1 74.91 -48.44 6.81
CA MET A 1 74.81 -47.81 5.52
C MET A 1 73.35 -47.83 5.16
N ASP A 2 72.76 -46.81 5.36
CA ASP A 2 71.53 -46.49 6.01
C ASP A 2 70.70 -45.59 5.14
N ILE A 3 69.53 -46.04 4.84
CA ILE A 3 68.64 -45.27 4.02
C ILE A 3 67.38 -44.99 4.81
N LEU A 4 67.27 -43.74 5.16
CA LEU A 4 66.13 -43.12 5.85
C LEU A 4 64.92 -43.10 4.95
N ASN A 5 63.85 -43.70 5.37
CA ASN A 5 62.58 -43.67 4.68
C ASN A 5 61.65 -42.61 5.40
N LEU A 6 61.45 -41.48 4.75
CA LEU A 6 60.55 -40.48 5.19
C LEU A 6 59.16 -40.82 4.66
N LEU A 7 58.26 -41.23 5.55
CA LEU A 7 56.82 -41.34 5.26
C LEU A 7 56.15 -40.00 5.49
N SER A 8 55.83 -39.34 4.38
CA SER A 8 55.01 -38.12 4.39
C SER A 8 53.57 -38.51 4.44
N GLY A 9 52.95 -38.35 5.63
CA GLY A 9 51.52 -38.57 5.81
C GLY A 9 50.72 -37.37 5.28
N CYS A 10 50.01 -37.62 4.18
CA CYS A 10 49.06 -36.64 3.65
C CYS A 10 47.74 -36.74 4.41
N ALA A 11 47.52 -35.84 5.35
CA ALA A 11 46.23 -35.72 6.04
C ALA A 11 45.21 -35.05 5.13
N LEU A 12 44.28 -35.84 4.62
CA LEU A 12 43.11 -35.33 3.91
C LEU A 12 42.13 -34.70 4.90
N ILE A 13 42.14 -33.39 4.97
CA ILE A 13 41.09 -32.64 5.67
C ILE A 13 39.85 -32.67 4.80
N VAL A 14 38.91 -33.52 5.13
CA VAL A 14 37.56 -33.49 4.55
C VAL A 14 36.83 -32.35 5.20
N SER A 15 36.82 -31.19 4.53
CA SER A 15 35.96 -30.08 4.89
C SER A 15 34.52 -30.44 4.55
N ALA A 16 33.75 -30.82 5.55
CA ALA A 16 32.32 -30.95 5.44
C ALA A 16 31.74 -29.55 5.21
N GLN A 17 31.47 -29.22 3.96
CA GLN A 17 30.68 -28.04 3.62
C GLN A 17 29.26 -28.31 4.04
N CYS A 18 28.89 -27.74 5.20
CA CYS A 18 27.53 -27.66 5.63
C CYS A 18 26.83 -26.62 4.71
N SER A 19 26.23 -27.13 3.61
CA SER A 19 25.36 -26.31 2.79
C SER A 19 24.20 -25.87 3.65
N PRO A 20 23.93 -24.57 3.77
CA PRO A 20 22.70 -24.12 4.43
C PRO A 20 21.54 -24.70 3.62
N SER A 21 20.76 -25.57 4.26
CA SER A 21 19.48 -26.04 3.75
C SER A 21 18.66 -24.82 3.40
N ALA A 22 18.54 -24.52 2.11
CA ALA A 22 17.63 -23.52 1.63
C ALA A 22 16.23 -23.93 2.09
N ALA A 23 15.70 -23.19 3.06
CA ALA A 23 14.27 -23.24 3.36
C ALA A 23 13.53 -23.16 2.03
N PRO A 24 12.44 -23.93 1.82
CA PRO A 24 11.70 -23.86 0.59
C PRO A 24 11.25 -22.40 0.44
N ALA A 25 11.84 -21.72 -0.54
CA ALA A 25 11.33 -20.46 -1.00
C ALA A 25 9.89 -20.75 -1.43
N HIS A 26 8.93 -20.39 -0.59
CA HIS A 26 7.57 -20.23 -1.03
C HIS A 26 7.66 -19.17 -2.11
N SER A 27 7.75 -19.66 -3.34
CA SER A 27 7.77 -18.80 -4.52
C SER A 27 6.44 -18.08 -4.51
N ASP A 28 6.42 -16.81 -4.08
CA ASP A 28 5.35 -15.86 -4.32
C ASP A 28 5.24 -15.56 -5.82
N LYS A 29 5.04 -16.63 -6.60
CA LYS A 29 4.71 -16.52 -8.03
C LYS A 29 3.46 -15.67 -8.21
N GLY A 30 2.60 -15.61 -7.19
CA GLY A 30 1.40 -14.81 -7.19
C GLY A 30 1.63 -13.34 -7.52
N VAL A 31 2.46 -12.63 -6.76
CA VAL A 31 2.73 -11.20 -7.00
C VAL A 31 3.77 -11.00 -8.10
N ALA A 32 4.81 -11.85 -8.16
CA ALA A 32 5.92 -11.70 -9.10
C ALA A 32 5.50 -11.74 -10.57
N GLN A 33 4.44 -12.47 -10.92
CA GLN A 33 3.94 -12.53 -12.29
C GLN A 33 3.40 -11.16 -12.80
N TRP A 34 3.04 -10.25 -11.90
CA TRP A 34 2.48 -8.94 -12.23
C TRP A 34 3.53 -7.83 -12.28
N GLN A 35 4.81 -8.16 -12.06
CA GLN A 35 5.88 -7.18 -11.96
C GLN A 35 5.94 -6.16 -13.11
N PRO A 36 5.76 -6.52 -14.39
CA PRO A 36 5.75 -5.53 -15.48
C PRO A 36 4.61 -4.50 -15.35
N MET A 37 3.43 -4.93 -14.85
CA MET A 37 2.28 -4.04 -14.66
C MET A 37 2.46 -3.17 -13.41
N VAL A 38 3.03 -3.74 -12.35
CA VAL A 38 3.39 -3.01 -11.12
C VAL A 38 4.42 -1.94 -11.41
N ALA A 39 5.49 -2.25 -12.15
CA ALA A 39 6.52 -1.29 -12.52
C ALA A 39 5.94 -0.12 -13.33
N LYS A 40 5.08 -0.42 -14.32
CA LYS A 40 4.39 0.61 -15.10
C LYS A 40 3.50 1.50 -14.23
N ALA A 41 2.70 0.93 -13.35
CA ALA A 41 1.83 1.70 -12.45
C ALA A 41 2.65 2.52 -11.44
N ALA A 42 3.70 1.94 -10.85
CA ALA A 42 4.62 2.62 -9.93
C ALA A 42 5.28 3.85 -10.57
N ALA A 43 5.77 3.71 -11.81
CA ALA A 43 6.33 4.81 -12.57
C ALA A 43 5.28 5.89 -12.88
N THR A 44 4.07 5.49 -13.31
CA THR A 44 2.97 6.41 -13.63
C THR A 44 2.59 7.30 -12.45
N PHE A 45 2.56 6.74 -11.24
CA PHE A 45 2.14 7.45 -10.04
C PHE A 45 3.30 7.89 -9.13
N ALA A 46 4.55 7.75 -9.59
CA ALA A 46 5.76 8.09 -8.84
C ALA A 46 5.79 7.47 -7.43
N GLN A 47 5.53 6.16 -7.37
CA GLN A 47 5.51 5.38 -6.12
C GLN A 47 6.56 4.27 -6.16
N PRO A 48 7.12 3.86 -5.02
CA PRO A 48 7.94 2.65 -4.95
C PRO A 48 7.13 1.40 -5.33
N GLU A 49 7.67 0.56 -6.21
CA GLU A 49 7.06 -0.73 -6.56
C GLU A 49 6.81 -1.61 -5.33
N ALA A 50 7.70 -1.52 -4.35
CA ALA A 50 7.57 -2.24 -3.08
C ALA A 50 6.25 -1.96 -2.36
N TRP A 51 5.70 -0.75 -2.47
CA TRP A 51 4.41 -0.42 -1.86
C TRP A 51 3.26 -1.15 -2.55
N LEU A 52 3.26 -1.15 -3.88
CA LEU A 52 2.22 -1.84 -4.67
C LEU A 52 2.29 -3.35 -4.48
N ASN A 53 3.50 -3.90 -4.48
CA ASN A 53 3.73 -5.32 -4.21
C ASN A 53 3.23 -5.72 -2.82
N ALA A 54 3.53 -4.92 -1.80
CA ALA A 54 3.10 -5.18 -0.43
C ALA A 54 1.58 -5.11 -0.27
N VAL A 55 0.93 -4.13 -0.89
CA VAL A 55 -0.55 -4.03 -0.93
C VAL A 55 -1.11 -5.26 -1.65
N MET A 56 -0.68 -5.57 -2.89
CA MET A 56 -1.19 -6.72 -3.64
C MET A 56 -1.02 -8.05 -2.89
N ALA A 57 0.14 -8.24 -2.24
CA ALA A 57 0.39 -9.44 -1.43
C ALA A 57 -0.62 -9.58 -0.28
N ARG A 58 -1.05 -8.47 0.30
CA ARG A 58 -2.01 -8.45 1.41
C ARG A 58 -3.46 -8.60 0.94
N GLU A 59 -3.79 -8.01 -0.21
CA GLU A 59 -5.17 -7.97 -0.72
C GLU A 59 -5.58 -9.29 -1.38
N SER A 60 -4.73 -9.83 -2.25
CA SER A 60 -5.08 -11.00 -3.05
C SER A 60 -4.01 -12.10 -3.08
N GLY A 61 -2.81 -11.82 -2.54
CA GLY A 61 -1.64 -12.69 -2.76
C GLY A 61 -1.22 -12.76 -4.24
N GLY A 62 -1.67 -11.83 -5.07
CA GLY A 62 -1.47 -11.85 -6.52
C GLY A 62 -2.36 -12.85 -7.27
N HIS A 63 -3.41 -13.36 -6.64
CA HIS A 63 -4.38 -14.25 -7.28
C HIS A 63 -5.52 -13.46 -7.93
N THR A 64 -5.88 -13.83 -9.16
CA THR A 64 -7.02 -13.23 -9.87
C THR A 64 -8.33 -13.92 -9.55
N THR A 65 -8.25 -15.16 -9.10
CA THR A 65 -9.42 -16.00 -8.82
C THR A 65 -9.31 -16.70 -7.46
N LEU A 66 -10.45 -16.91 -6.84
CA LEU A 66 -10.62 -17.75 -5.66
C LEU A 66 -11.76 -18.73 -5.93
N ASN A 67 -11.53 -20.04 -5.78
CA ASN A 67 -12.52 -21.09 -6.09
C ASN A 67 -13.13 -20.97 -7.50
N GLY A 68 -12.30 -20.64 -8.50
CA GLY A 68 -12.70 -20.53 -9.90
C GLY A 68 -13.51 -19.26 -10.25
N ARG A 69 -13.68 -18.33 -9.32
CA ARG A 69 -14.37 -17.04 -9.54
C ARG A 69 -13.41 -15.88 -9.39
N PRO A 70 -13.65 -14.74 -10.07
CA PRO A 70 -12.86 -13.54 -9.83
C PRO A 70 -12.82 -13.18 -8.34
N ILE A 71 -11.61 -12.88 -7.83
CA ILE A 71 -11.44 -12.62 -6.40
C ILE A 71 -12.19 -11.36 -5.98
N THR A 72 -13.13 -11.55 -5.06
CA THR A 72 -13.99 -10.49 -4.53
C THR A 72 -14.17 -10.73 -3.04
N SER A 73 -13.96 -9.68 -2.24
CA SER A 73 -14.19 -9.76 -0.80
C SER A 73 -15.68 -9.80 -0.45
N SER A 74 -16.01 -10.16 0.78
CA SER A 74 -17.38 -10.09 1.29
C SER A 74 -17.95 -8.66 1.28
N ALA A 75 -17.09 -7.65 1.35
CA ALA A 75 -17.46 -6.25 1.24
C ALA A 75 -17.58 -5.75 -0.21
N GLY A 76 -17.27 -6.60 -1.20
CA GLY A 76 -17.34 -6.28 -2.61
C GLY A 76 -16.06 -5.67 -3.21
N ALA A 77 -14.93 -5.67 -2.50
CA ALA A 77 -13.65 -5.25 -3.07
C ALA A 77 -13.18 -6.24 -4.14
N MET A 78 -12.62 -5.74 -5.25
CA MET A 78 -12.44 -6.49 -6.50
C MET A 78 -10.98 -6.59 -6.93
N GLY A 79 -10.60 -7.77 -7.39
CA GLY A 79 -9.36 -8.02 -8.14
C GLY A 79 -8.09 -8.00 -7.30
N LEU A 80 -6.95 -7.89 -7.98
CA LEU A 80 -5.61 -8.02 -7.41
C LEU A 80 -5.32 -7.04 -6.27
N MET A 81 -5.79 -5.80 -6.41
CA MET A 81 -5.59 -4.71 -5.46
C MET A 81 -6.82 -4.46 -4.57
N GLN A 82 -7.85 -5.29 -4.66
CA GLN A 82 -9.08 -5.22 -3.88
C GLN A 82 -9.68 -3.80 -3.84
N VAL A 83 -9.89 -3.24 -5.03
CA VAL A 83 -10.46 -1.90 -5.18
C VAL A 83 -12.00 -1.97 -5.06
N MET A 84 -12.58 -1.09 -4.25
CA MET A 84 -14.04 -1.02 -4.10
C MET A 84 -14.72 -0.56 -5.40
N PRO A 85 -15.94 -1.04 -5.72
CA PRO A 85 -16.63 -0.74 -6.97
C PRO A 85 -16.74 0.75 -7.28
N ARG A 86 -17.13 1.56 -6.31
CA ARG A 86 -17.23 3.01 -6.46
C ARG A 86 -15.87 3.64 -6.77
N THR A 87 -14.85 3.27 -5.99
CA THR A 87 -13.48 3.76 -6.19
C THR A 87 -12.95 3.40 -7.57
N TYR A 88 -13.19 2.16 -8.03
CA TYR A 88 -12.83 1.76 -9.39
C TYR A 88 -13.55 2.59 -10.45
N GLY A 89 -14.86 2.78 -10.29
CA GLY A 89 -15.67 3.59 -11.21
C GLY A 89 -15.16 5.01 -11.35
N ASP A 90 -14.87 5.65 -10.22
CA ASP A 90 -14.36 7.03 -10.18
C ASP A 90 -12.97 7.14 -10.84
N ILE A 91 -12.05 6.23 -10.51
CA ILE A 91 -10.69 6.20 -11.08
C ILE A 91 -10.73 5.82 -12.55
N ARG A 92 -11.58 4.86 -12.93
CA ARG A 92 -11.77 4.46 -14.33
C ARG A 92 -12.14 5.63 -15.21
N GLN A 93 -13.08 6.45 -14.78
CA GLN A 93 -13.50 7.63 -15.54
C GLN A 93 -12.37 8.65 -15.70
N GLN A 94 -11.57 8.85 -14.67
CA GLN A 94 -10.46 9.81 -14.70
C GLN A 94 -9.30 9.37 -15.58
N LEU A 95 -8.98 8.07 -15.55
CA LEU A 95 -7.81 7.52 -16.21
C LEU A 95 -8.12 6.82 -17.54
N GLY A 96 -9.40 6.73 -17.93
CA GLY A 96 -9.81 6.03 -19.14
C GLY A 96 -9.58 4.52 -19.08
N LEU A 97 -9.74 3.88 -17.91
CA LEU A 97 -9.54 2.44 -17.75
C LEU A 97 -10.72 1.65 -18.34
N GLY A 98 -10.50 0.37 -18.60
CA GLY A 98 -11.52 -0.56 -19.09
C GLY A 98 -12.73 -0.70 -18.16
N ALA A 99 -13.79 -1.32 -18.65
CA ALA A 99 -15.01 -1.54 -17.88
C ALA A 99 -14.88 -2.69 -16.88
N ASP A 100 -13.95 -3.63 -17.12
CA ASP A 100 -13.74 -4.80 -16.28
C ASP A 100 -12.79 -4.49 -15.12
N PRO A 101 -13.31 -4.43 -13.86
CA PRO A 101 -12.48 -4.16 -12.68
C PRO A 101 -11.56 -5.33 -12.31
N TYR A 102 -11.72 -6.49 -12.94
CA TYR A 102 -10.88 -7.67 -12.69
C TYR A 102 -9.74 -7.79 -13.71
N ALA A 103 -9.72 -6.97 -14.77
CA ALA A 103 -8.61 -6.91 -15.71
C ALA A 103 -7.32 -6.51 -14.97
N PRO A 104 -6.27 -7.35 -14.97
CA PRO A 104 -5.09 -7.16 -14.12
C PRO A 104 -4.43 -5.78 -14.28
N ALA A 105 -4.22 -5.33 -15.51
CA ALA A 105 -3.57 -4.04 -15.77
C ALA A 105 -4.37 -2.86 -15.21
N ASP A 106 -5.69 -2.87 -15.42
CA ASP A 106 -6.58 -1.80 -14.97
C ASP A 106 -6.77 -1.81 -13.46
N ASN A 107 -6.89 -3.01 -12.87
CA ASN A 107 -7.03 -3.15 -11.41
C ASN A 107 -5.76 -2.69 -10.67
N ILE A 108 -4.57 -3.08 -11.15
CA ILE A 108 -3.28 -2.62 -10.58
C ILE A 108 -3.15 -1.10 -10.75
N THR A 109 -3.50 -0.56 -11.91
CA THR A 109 -3.47 0.89 -12.16
C THR A 109 -4.43 1.64 -11.24
N ALA A 110 -5.65 1.14 -11.07
CA ALA A 110 -6.63 1.72 -10.16
C ALA A 110 -6.18 1.67 -8.70
N GLY A 111 -5.64 0.53 -8.26
CA GLY A 111 -5.10 0.38 -6.91
C GLY A 111 -3.92 1.32 -6.63
N ALA A 112 -3.01 1.48 -7.61
CA ALA A 112 -1.89 2.40 -7.51
C ALA A 112 -2.35 3.87 -7.45
N ALA A 113 -3.33 4.26 -8.26
CA ALA A 113 -3.92 5.59 -8.23
C ALA A 113 -4.58 5.87 -6.86
N TYR A 114 -5.33 4.91 -6.34
CA TYR A 114 -5.96 5.03 -5.02
C TYR A 114 -4.92 5.13 -3.90
N LEU A 115 -3.88 4.30 -3.93
CA LEU A 115 -2.79 4.38 -2.95
C LEU A 115 -2.08 5.74 -3.01
N GLN A 116 -1.88 6.31 -4.20
CA GLN A 116 -1.30 7.64 -4.34
C GLN A 116 -2.20 8.71 -3.72
N GLN A 117 -3.53 8.65 -3.89
CA GLN A 117 -4.46 9.56 -3.24
C GLN A 117 -4.33 9.49 -1.71
N MET A 118 -4.23 8.26 -1.17
CA MET A 118 -4.02 8.06 0.26
C MET A 118 -2.67 8.59 0.72
N TYR A 119 -1.61 8.39 -0.06
CA TYR A 119 -0.28 8.92 0.25
C TYR A 119 -0.25 10.44 0.29
N ARG A 120 -0.86 11.09 -0.70
CA ARG A 120 -0.93 12.56 -0.75
C ARG A 120 -1.68 13.15 0.45
N ARG A 121 -2.68 12.44 0.95
CA ARG A 121 -3.51 12.92 2.05
C ARG A 121 -2.93 12.62 3.43
N TYR A 122 -2.34 11.46 3.61
CA TYR A 122 -2.00 10.93 4.93
C TYR A 122 -0.51 10.63 5.12
N GLY A 123 0.27 10.64 4.05
CA GLY A 123 1.69 10.27 4.11
C GLY A 123 1.92 8.79 4.42
N TYR A 124 3.21 8.43 4.53
CA TYR A 124 3.64 7.11 4.95
C TYR A 124 3.75 7.07 6.48
N PRO A 125 3.33 6.02 7.17
CA PRO A 125 2.61 4.82 6.71
C PRO A 125 1.09 4.96 6.74
N GLY A 126 0.53 6.14 7.07
CA GLY A 126 -0.90 6.40 7.21
C GLY A 126 -1.72 6.04 5.97
N MET A 127 -1.11 6.15 4.80
CA MET A 127 -1.73 5.76 3.53
C MET A 127 -2.20 4.30 3.51
N PHE A 128 -1.46 3.39 4.14
CA PHE A 128 -1.83 1.98 4.20
C PHE A 128 -3.02 1.73 5.12
N ALA A 129 -3.08 2.45 6.25
CA ALA A 129 -4.24 2.40 7.12
C ALA A 129 -5.50 2.95 6.42
N ALA A 130 -5.35 4.07 5.70
CA ALA A 130 -6.44 4.66 4.93
C ALA A 130 -6.87 3.82 3.73
N TYR A 131 -5.93 3.10 3.09
CA TYR A 131 -6.23 2.16 2.01
C TYR A 131 -7.13 1.03 2.51
N ASN A 132 -6.76 0.39 3.62
CA ASN A 132 -7.48 -0.74 4.19
C ASN A 132 -8.78 -0.34 4.90
N ALA A 133 -8.72 0.63 5.82
CA ALA A 133 -9.90 1.03 6.60
C ALA A 133 -10.88 1.92 5.83
N GLY A 134 -10.41 2.54 4.75
CA GLY A 134 -11.09 3.64 4.06
C GLY A 134 -10.78 5.02 4.67
N PRO A 135 -10.73 6.09 3.82
CA PRO A 135 -10.33 7.42 4.25
C PRO A 135 -11.24 8.01 5.35
N GLY A 136 -12.55 7.78 5.27
CA GLY A 136 -13.47 8.31 6.28
C GLY A 136 -13.23 7.73 7.68
N ARG A 137 -12.96 6.44 7.78
CA ARG A 137 -12.64 5.80 9.07
C ARG A 137 -11.27 6.21 9.59
N PHE A 138 -10.33 6.43 8.68
CA PHE A 138 -9.02 6.94 9.03
C PHE A 138 -9.08 8.42 9.48
N ASP A 139 -9.91 9.25 8.87
CA ASP A 139 -10.20 10.60 9.36
C ASP A 139 -10.83 10.61 10.75
N ASP A 140 -11.78 9.71 11.00
CA ASP A 140 -12.37 9.56 12.34
C ASP A 140 -11.31 9.17 13.40
N PHE A 141 -10.35 8.33 13.02
CA PHE A 141 -9.21 8.02 13.90
C PHE A 141 -8.36 9.27 14.17
N LEU A 142 -7.99 9.99 13.12
CA LEU A 142 -7.13 11.17 13.24
C LEU A 142 -7.80 12.33 13.97
N LEU A 143 -9.07 12.63 13.65
CA LEU A 143 -9.75 13.85 14.09
C LEU A 143 -10.61 13.64 15.34
N ARG A 144 -11.16 12.44 15.52
CA ARG A 144 -12.11 12.11 16.58
C ARG A 144 -11.60 11.07 17.56
N GLN A 145 -10.33 10.62 17.38
CA GLN A 145 -9.68 9.59 18.21
C GLN A 145 -10.48 8.27 18.28
N ARG A 146 -11.24 7.95 17.24
CA ARG A 146 -11.92 6.66 17.13
C ARG A 146 -10.89 5.58 16.80
N PRO A 147 -10.81 4.48 17.56
CA PRO A 147 -9.82 3.46 17.28
C PRO A 147 -10.02 2.84 15.89
N LEU A 148 -8.90 2.52 15.23
CA LEU A 148 -8.93 1.74 14.01
C LEU A 148 -9.26 0.27 14.34
N PRO A 149 -9.87 -0.47 13.39
CA PRO A 149 -10.05 -1.91 13.54
C PRO A 149 -8.71 -2.63 13.74
N ASP A 150 -8.72 -3.69 14.56
CA ASP A 150 -7.53 -4.52 14.80
C ASP A 150 -6.96 -5.09 13.49
N GLU A 151 -7.84 -5.42 12.53
CA GLU A 151 -7.45 -5.84 11.19
C GLU A 151 -6.59 -4.79 10.49
N THR A 152 -6.96 -3.51 10.57
CA THR A 152 -6.21 -2.41 9.96
C THR A 152 -4.85 -2.23 10.64
N LEU A 153 -4.81 -2.33 11.97
CA LEU A 153 -3.55 -2.27 12.71
C LEU A 153 -2.61 -3.41 12.30
N ALA A 154 -3.14 -4.63 12.23
CA ALA A 154 -2.39 -5.81 11.77
C ALA A 154 -1.97 -5.70 10.30
N TYR A 155 -2.79 -5.06 9.45
CA TYR A 155 -2.46 -4.79 8.06
C TYR A 155 -1.24 -3.88 7.96
N VAL A 156 -1.25 -2.75 8.66
CA VAL A 156 -0.13 -1.78 8.64
C VAL A 156 1.14 -2.40 9.21
N ALA A 157 1.05 -3.13 10.32
CA ALA A 157 2.20 -3.80 10.93
C ALA A 157 2.90 -4.78 9.97
N LYS A 158 2.16 -5.41 9.07
CA LYS A 158 2.71 -6.35 8.08
C LYS A 158 3.28 -5.66 6.84
N ILE A 159 2.70 -4.53 6.42
CA ILE A 159 3.17 -3.80 5.22
C ILE A 159 4.33 -2.84 5.54
N ALA A 160 4.29 -2.22 6.70
CA ALA A 160 5.26 -1.21 7.13
C ALA A 160 5.85 -1.55 8.51
N PRO A 161 6.57 -2.69 8.64
CA PRO A 161 7.09 -3.13 9.93
C PRO A 161 8.03 -2.08 10.52
N GLY A 162 7.81 -1.75 11.80
CA GLY A 162 8.58 -0.75 12.55
C GLY A 162 8.12 0.70 12.37
N ALA A 163 7.33 1.01 11.34
CA ALA A 163 6.80 2.37 11.15
C ALA A 163 5.44 2.59 11.86
N GLU A 164 4.71 1.51 12.11
CA GLU A 164 3.38 1.54 12.71
C GLU A 164 3.39 2.15 14.12
N THR A 165 4.31 1.73 14.97
CA THR A 165 4.37 2.18 16.38
C THR A 165 4.64 3.69 16.46
N ALA A 166 5.63 4.18 15.71
CA ALA A 166 5.97 5.59 15.66
C ALA A 166 4.81 6.43 15.13
N PHE A 167 4.13 5.96 14.09
CA PHE A 167 3.01 6.66 13.46
C PHE A 167 1.79 6.76 14.39
N PHE A 168 1.36 5.66 14.97
CA PHE A 168 0.18 5.66 15.83
C PHE A 168 0.43 6.38 17.16
N THR A 169 1.65 6.38 17.67
CA THR A 169 2.02 7.13 18.89
C THR A 169 2.19 8.63 18.60
N THR A 170 2.85 8.99 17.49
CA THR A 170 3.12 10.40 17.13
C THR A 170 1.88 11.09 16.55
N GLY A 171 1.06 10.37 15.79
CA GLY A 171 -0.19 10.88 15.24
C GLY A 171 -1.13 11.42 16.32
N GLN A 172 -1.27 10.71 17.42
CA GLN A 172 -2.05 11.16 18.57
C GLN A 172 -1.43 12.42 19.23
N SER A 173 -0.11 12.54 19.25
CA SER A 173 0.59 13.68 19.87
C SER A 173 0.58 14.94 19.01
N GLN A 174 0.62 14.83 17.69
CA GLN A 174 0.59 15.99 16.77
C GLN A 174 -0.80 16.61 16.66
N ILE A 175 -1.85 15.79 16.68
CA ILE A 175 -3.24 16.28 16.66
C ILE A 175 -3.53 17.07 17.95
N ALA A 176 -3.02 16.62 19.09
CA ALA A 176 -3.15 17.35 20.35
C ALA A 176 -2.45 18.72 20.31
N ARG A 177 -1.42 18.91 19.49
CA ARG A 177 -0.72 20.21 19.33
C ARG A 177 -1.43 21.14 18.33
N THR A 178 -1.96 20.63 17.23
CA THR A 178 -2.67 21.44 16.23
C THR A 178 -4.04 21.92 16.74
N SER A 179 -4.71 21.12 17.56
CA SER A 179 -5.98 21.52 18.18
C SER A 179 -5.82 22.67 19.20
N ARG A 180 -4.64 22.92 19.72
CA ARG A 180 -4.35 24.04 20.63
C ARG A 180 -4.00 25.36 19.95
N VAL A 181 -3.76 25.35 18.63
CA VAL A 181 -3.26 26.55 17.92
C VAL A 181 -4.32 27.22 17.02
N ALA A 182 -5.48 26.61 16.79
CA ALA A 182 -6.49 27.14 15.91
C ALA A 182 -7.75 27.59 16.64
N ALA A 183 -7.66 28.71 17.37
CA ALA A 183 -8.79 29.61 17.53
C ALA A 183 -8.56 30.80 16.59
N PRO A 184 -9.21 30.92 15.42
CA PRO A 184 -9.07 32.11 14.59
C PRO A 184 -9.86 33.25 15.20
N ARG A 185 -9.15 34.29 15.61
CA ARG A 185 -9.76 35.61 15.77
C ARG A 185 -10.25 36.07 14.39
N SER A 186 -11.53 36.27 14.28
CA SER A 186 -12.21 36.91 13.16
C SER A 186 -11.47 38.19 12.74
N ARG A 187 -11.02 38.25 11.50
CA ARG A 187 -10.85 39.48 10.75
C ARG A 187 -11.20 39.20 9.30
N ALA A 188 -12.26 39.84 8.89
CA ALA A 188 -12.70 39.88 7.50
C ALA A 188 -11.62 40.49 6.61
N ASN A 189 -11.27 39.84 5.51
CA ASN A 189 -11.38 40.41 4.15
C ASN A 189 -10.74 39.48 3.11
N SER A 190 -11.42 39.37 1.96
CA SER A 190 -10.94 39.12 0.61
C SER A 190 -10.47 37.70 0.24
N GLY A 191 -11.35 37.00 -0.46
CA GLY A 191 -10.98 36.29 -1.69
C GLY A 191 -10.20 34.99 -1.55
N ALA A 192 -10.65 34.03 -0.76
CA ALA A 192 -10.15 32.67 -0.87
C ALA A 192 -11.33 31.73 -1.12
N LEU A 193 -11.28 31.01 -2.23
CA LEU A 193 -12.22 29.94 -2.58
C LEU A 193 -12.11 28.84 -1.53
N PHE A 194 -13.04 28.81 -0.60
CA PHE A 194 -13.25 27.66 0.26
C PHE A 194 -14.04 26.62 -0.51
N LEU A 195 -13.39 25.53 -0.87
CA LEU A 195 -14.05 24.32 -1.35
C LEU A 195 -14.75 23.65 -0.16
N SER A 196 -16.07 23.67 -0.17
CA SER A 196 -16.91 22.97 0.78
C SER A 196 -16.71 21.46 0.62
N LEU A 197 -16.30 20.76 1.68
CA LEU A 197 -16.32 19.32 1.72
C LEU A 197 -17.75 18.87 1.93
N ASP A 198 -18.36 18.33 0.88
CA ASP A 198 -19.60 17.58 1.04
C ASP A 198 -19.36 16.30 1.83
N THR A 199 -20.24 16.05 2.79
CA THR A 199 -20.22 14.95 3.76
C THR A 199 -20.36 13.55 3.14
N HIS A 200 -20.22 13.39 1.84
CA HIS A 200 -20.39 12.14 1.11
C HIS A 200 -19.11 11.59 0.47
N GLY A 201 -17.94 11.96 0.96
CA GLY A 201 -16.72 11.20 0.77
C GLY A 201 -16.18 11.06 -0.66
N ALA A 202 -16.49 11.98 -1.57
CA ALA A 202 -15.90 12.03 -2.88
C ALA A 202 -15.22 13.37 -3.10
N LEU A 203 -13.89 13.38 -3.08
CA LEU A 203 -13.09 14.57 -3.38
C LEU A 203 -12.68 14.53 -4.85
N PHE A 204 -13.46 15.17 -5.71
CA PHE A 204 -13.02 15.49 -7.06
C PHE A 204 -13.18 16.98 -7.33
N VAL A 205 -12.07 17.63 -7.60
CA VAL A 205 -12.04 18.97 -8.17
C VAL A 205 -11.94 18.80 -9.68
N PRO A 206 -12.91 19.24 -10.49
CA PRO A 206 -12.75 19.30 -11.93
C PRO A 206 -11.68 20.35 -12.26
N LEU A 207 -10.67 19.97 -13.02
CA LEU A 207 -9.77 20.90 -13.67
C LEU A 207 -10.60 21.67 -14.71
N SER A 208 -10.94 22.93 -14.41
CA SER A 208 -11.52 23.83 -15.40
C SER A 208 -10.55 24.01 -16.56
N ALA A 209 -11.01 23.68 -17.75
CA ALA A 209 -10.32 24.05 -18.98
C ALA A 209 -10.24 25.57 -19.10
N PRO A 210 -9.16 26.14 -19.67
CA PRO A 210 -9.12 27.55 -19.95
C PRO A 210 -10.17 27.89 -21.02
N ASN A 211 -10.95 28.90 -20.73
CA ASN A 211 -11.95 29.46 -21.64
C ASN A 211 -11.22 30.22 -22.77
N PRO A 212 -11.75 30.20 -24.00
CA PRO A 212 -11.12 30.77 -25.18
C PRO A 212 -10.97 32.29 -25.13
#